data_c5a32924fb8818be7f8e2688e45ac599
#
_entry.id   c5a32924fb8818be7f8e2688e45ac599
#
_cell.length_a   1.000
_cell.length_b   1.000
_cell.length_c   1.000
_cell.angle_alpha   90.00
_cell.angle_beta   90.00
_cell.angle_gamma   90.00
#
_symmetry.space_group_name_H-M   'P 1'
#
loop_
_entity.id
_entity.type
_entity.pdbx_description
1 polymer ?
#
loop_
_entity_poly.entity_id
_entity_poly.type
_entity_poly.pdbx_seq_one_letter_code
_entity_poly.pdbx_strand_id
1 'polypeptide(L)'
;MISLAGVTVRYGSAVALDGVTAQVPAAQWLGLIGPNGAGKTTLLRATAGLLGYAGQISVGGETIGGLSPRRLARLMAYVPQRPQFPPDMTVSEYVLLGRTAHIGYFRVETGADRRVCAEVIDRMELGAMAGRALRTMSGGELQRVVLARALAQEAPVLLLDEPTSALDLGRRMDALELIDELRRERGLTVVSAIHDLTLAGQFADRLLLLADGRVAAAGSPAAVLRDDLLAMHFGDGVRVLLTGDGDLAVISRRRARP
;
A
#
# COMPACT_ATOMS: atom_id res chain seq x y z
N MET A 1 -11.18 10.08 0.38
CA MET A 1 -11.98 9.10 1.15
C MET A 1 -12.23 7.88 0.29
N ILE A 2 -12.03 6.67 0.85
CA ILE A 2 -12.38 5.39 0.23
C ILE A 2 -13.52 4.79 1.04
N SER A 3 -14.54 4.23 0.39
CA SER A 3 -15.62 3.50 1.03
C SER A 3 -15.76 2.12 0.40
N LEU A 4 -15.81 1.11 1.24
CA LEU A 4 -16.04 -0.29 0.91
C LEU A 4 -17.37 -0.70 1.55
N ALA A 5 -18.31 -1.22 0.77
CA ALA A 5 -19.61 -1.66 1.24
C ALA A 5 -19.90 -3.08 0.76
N GLY A 6 -19.82 -4.05 1.67
CA GLY A 6 -20.12 -5.45 1.41
C GLY A 6 -19.23 -6.10 0.36
N VAL A 7 -17.95 -5.73 0.28
CA VAL A 7 -17.03 -6.21 -0.77
C VAL A 7 -16.76 -7.69 -0.62
N THR A 8 -17.14 -8.46 -1.64
CA THR A 8 -16.95 -9.92 -1.71
C THR A 8 -16.15 -10.25 -2.97
N VAL A 9 -15.09 -11.06 -2.81
CA VAL A 9 -14.26 -11.55 -3.93
C VAL A 9 -14.17 -13.07 -3.86
N ARG A 10 -14.33 -13.71 -5.03
CA ARG A 10 -14.24 -15.18 -5.18
C ARG A 10 -13.20 -15.55 -6.22
N TYR A 11 -12.47 -16.62 -5.94
CA TYR A 11 -11.59 -17.30 -6.91
C TYR A 11 -12.16 -18.71 -7.11
N GLY A 12 -12.93 -18.88 -8.19
CA GLY A 12 -13.71 -20.10 -8.38
C GLY A 12 -14.71 -20.30 -7.23
N SER A 13 -14.60 -21.43 -6.53
CA SER A 13 -15.44 -21.75 -5.35
C SER A 13 -14.94 -21.10 -4.04
N ALA A 14 -13.68 -20.69 -3.99
CA ALA A 14 -13.08 -20.13 -2.77
C ALA A 14 -13.47 -18.65 -2.58
N VAL A 15 -13.93 -18.31 -1.38
CA VAL A 15 -14.23 -16.94 -0.97
C VAL A 15 -12.98 -16.33 -0.36
N ALA A 16 -12.38 -15.33 -1.02
CA ALA A 16 -11.19 -14.65 -0.54
C ALA A 16 -11.51 -13.39 0.29
N LEU A 17 -12.64 -12.74 0.00
CA LEU A 17 -13.23 -11.66 0.81
C LEU A 17 -14.72 -11.91 0.93
N ASP A 18 -15.28 -11.73 2.12
CA ASP A 18 -16.68 -11.98 2.43
C ASP A 18 -17.30 -10.78 3.16
N GLY A 19 -18.00 -9.93 2.40
CA GLY A 19 -18.77 -8.83 2.92
C GLY A 19 -17.96 -7.71 3.58
N VAL A 20 -16.72 -7.46 3.15
CA VAL A 20 -15.84 -6.45 3.76
C VAL A 20 -16.45 -5.05 3.64
N THR A 21 -16.66 -4.41 4.79
CA THR A 21 -17.17 -3.03 4.88
C THR A 21 -16.19 -2.21 5.71
N ALA A 22 -15.70 -1.10 5.13
CA ALA A 22 -14.76 -0.21 5.78
C ALA A 22 -14.78 1.19 5.15
N GLN A 23 -14.30 2.18 5.89
CA GLN A 23 -14.10 3.54 5.40
C GLN A 23 -12.69 4.03 5.73
N VAL A 24 -12.05 4.68 4.75
CA VAL A 24 -10.76 5.34 4.89
C VAL A 24 -10.97 6.84 4.66
N PRO A 25 -10.88 7.67 5.69
CA PRO A 25 -10.95 9.12 5.54
C PRO A 25 -9.86 9.64 4.58
N ALA A 26 -10.11 10.80 3.97
CA ALA A 26 -9.10 11.45 3.14
C ALA A 26 -7.87 11.83 3.98
N ALA A 27 -6.70 11.82 3.34
CA ALA A 27 -5.41 12.17 3.93
C ALA A 27 -5.00 11.32 5.15
N GLN A 28 -5.65 10.17 5.37
CA GLN A 28 -5.27 9.22 6.40
C GLN A 28 -4.53 8.02 5.81
N TRP A 29 -3.75 7.35 6.67
CA TRP A 29 -3.10 6.08 6.40
C TRP A 29 -3.85 4.94 7.08
N LEU A 30 -4.43 4.04 6.29
CA LEU A 30 -5.02 2.79 6.77
C LEU A 30 -4.00 1.64 6.61
N GLY A 31 -3.59 1.04 7.70
CA GLY A 31 -2.82 -0.21 7.71
C GLY A 31 -3.75 -1.43 7.66
N LEU A 32 -3.59 -2.26 6.63
CA LEU A 32 -4.23 -3.58 6.55
C LEU A 32 -3.32 -4.60 7.20
N ILE A 33 -3.77 -5.19 8.30
CA ILE A 33 -3.06 -6.24 9.02
C ILE A 33 -3.87 -7.54 9.03
N GLY A 34 -3.23 -8.63 9.35
CA GLY A 34 -3.88 -9.95 9.42
C GLY A 34 -2.91 -11.06 9.01
N PRO A 35 -3.23 -12.32 9.34
CA PRO A 35 -2.41 -13.47 8.98
C PRO A 35 -2.23 -13.62 7.46
N ASN A 36 -1.32 -14.51 7.06
CA ASN A 36 -1.15 -14.85 5.66
C ASN A 36 -2.44 -15.51 5.13
N GLY A 37 -2.85 -15.11 3.93
CA GLY A 37 -4.10 -15.58 3.34
C GLY A 37 -5.38 -14.86 3.82
N ALA A 38 -5.29 -13.89 4.73
CA ALA A 38 -6.45 -13.16 5.26
C ALA A 38 -7.20 -12.29 4.22
N GLY A 39 -6.66 -12.12 3.01
CA GLY A 39 -7.31 -11.36 1.95
C GLY A 39 -6.76 -9.94 1.72
N LYS A 40 -5.66 -9.52 2.39
CA LYS A 40 -5.10 -8.16 2.29
C LYS A 40 -4.79 -7.73 0.85
N THR A 41 -3.98 -8.51 0.14
CA THR A 41 -3.67 -8.29 -1.29
C THR A 41 -4.92 -8.29 -2.16
N THR A 42 -5.86 -9.20 -1.87
CA THR A 42 -7.14 -9.29 -2.60
C THR A 42 -7.95 -8.01 -2.42
N LEU A 43 -8.00 -7.46 -1.20
CA LEU A 43 -8.70 -6.21 -0.91
C LEU A 43 -8.06 -5.03 -1.63
N LEU A 44 -6.73 -4.91 -1.58
CA LEU A 44 -6.00 -3.86 -2.31
C LEU A 44 -6.24 -3.95 -3.82
N ARG A 45 -6.17 -5.15 -4.41
CA ARG A 45 -6.39 -5.36 -5.84
C ARG A 45 -7.84 -5.11 -6.25
N ALA A 46 -8.82 -5.48 -5.43
CA ALA A 46 -10.23 -5.16 -5.68
C ALA A 46 -10.46 -3.64 -5.61
N THR A 47 -9.87 -2.96 -4.60
CA THR A 47 -9.94 -1.50 -4.47
C THR A 47 -9.26 -0.81 -5.66
N ALA A 48 -8.16 -1.35 -6.18
CA ALA A 48 -7.50 -0.85 -7.39
C ALA A 48 -8.27 -1.10 -8.70
N GLY A 49 -9.41 -1.81 -8.64
CA GLY A 49 -10.17 -2.20 -9.84
C GLY A 49 -9.49 -3.28 -10.68
N LEU A 50 -8.54 -4.03 -10.11
CA LEU A 50 -7.77 -5.09 -10.78
C LEU A 50 -8.42 -6.47 -10.64
N LEU A 51 -9.47 -6.59 -9.83
CA LEU A 51 -10.24 -7.82 -9.61
C LEU A 51 -11.73 -7.51 -9.67
N GLY A 52 -12.51 -8.46 -10.21
CA GLY A 52 -13.97 -8.43 -10.09
C GLY A 52 -14.40 -8.67 -8.64
N TYR A 53 -15.42 -7.95 -8.20
CA TYR A 53 -15.98 -8.05 -6.85
C TYR A 53 -17.50 -7.85 -6.87
N ALA A 54 -18.19 -8.34 -5.85
CA ALA A 54 -19.56 -7.96 -5.53
C ALA A 54 -19.53 -6.92 -4.40
N GLY A 55 -20.63 -6.17 -4.22
CA GLY A 55 -20.69 -5.03 -3.32
C GLY A 55 -20.34 -3.72 -4.01
N GLN A 56 -19.92 -2.72 -3.24
CA GLN A 56 -19.61 -1.40 -3.78
C GLN A 56 -18.27 -0.89 -3.23
N ILE A 57 -17.47 -0.32 -4.13
CA ILE A 57 -16.24 0.42 -3.79
C ILE A 57 -16.34 1.80 -4.39
N SER A 58 -16.08 2.84 -3.59
CA SER A 58 -16.02 4.21 -4.08
C SER A 58 -14.77 4.94 -3.57
N VAL A 59 -14.22 5.81 -4.41
CA VAL A 59 -13.03 6.62 -4.16
C VAL A 59 -13.32 8.06 -4.52
N GLY A 60 -13.11 8.99 -3.59
CA GLY A 60 -13.43 10.40 -3.80
C GLY A 60 -14.91 10.68 -4.08
N GLY A 61 -15.81 9.78 -3.68
CA GLY A 61 -17.25 9.86 -3.99
C GLY A 61 -17.67 9.21 -5.31
N GLU A 62 -16.71 8.75 -6.14
CA GLU A 62 -16.99 8.04 -7.39
C GLU A 62 -16.98 6.53 -7.16
N THR A 63 -18.04 5.83 -7.59
CA THR A 63 -18.05 4.35 -7.63
C THR A 63 -17.09 3.87 -8.71
N ILE A 64 -16.13 3.00 -8.32
CA ILE A 64 -15.08 2.56 -9.25
C ILE A 64 -15.55 1.52 -10.28
N GLY A 65 -16.63 0.80 -9.98
CA GLY A 65 -17.22 -0.16 -10.91
C GLY A 65 -17.69 0.55 -12.20
N GLY A 66 -17.09 0.15 -13.32
CA GLY A 66 -17.41 0.73 -14.63
C GLY A 66 -16.55 1.95 -15.04
N LEU A 67 -15.65 2.42 -14.18
CA LEU A 67 -14.70 3.45 -14.60
C LEU A 67 -13.67 2.89 -15.58
N SER A 68 -13.25 3.74 -16.54
CA SER A 68 -12.16 3.36 -17.44
C SER A 68 -10.85 3.19 -16.69
N PRO A 69 -9.92 2.31 -17.17
CA PRO A 69 -8.60 2.14 -16.54
C PRO A 69 -7.85 3.46 -16.35
N ARG A 70 -7.99 4.37 -17.30
CA ARG A 70 -7.38 5.71 -17.23
C ARG A 70 -7.97 6.57 -16.11
N ARG A 71 -9.29 6.50 -15.87
CA ARG A 71 -9.95 7.22 -14.78
C ARG A 71 -9.52 6.63 -13.43
N LEU A 72 -9.49 5.30 -13.32
CA LEU A 72 -8.99 4.60 -12.13
C LEU A 72 -7.56 5.00 -11.80
N ALA A 73 -6.68 5.02 -12.81
CA ALA A 73 -5.29 5.42 -12.63
C ALA A 73 -5.10 6.90 -12.21
N ARG A 74 -6.06 7.77 -12.47
CA ARG A 74 -6.06 9.15 -11.96
C ARG A 74 -6.58 9.26 -10.53
N LEU A 75 -7.33 8.27 -10.05
CA LEU A 75 -7.87 8.24 -8.69
C LEU A 75 -6.92 7.54 -7.73
N MET A 76 -6.21 6.48 -8.20
CA MET A 76 -5.38 5.68 -7.32
C MET A 76 -4.18 5.07 -8.04
N ALA A 77 -3.05 5.03 -7.33
CA ALA A 77 -1.85 4.31 -7.74
C ALA A 77 -1.71 3.02 -6.91
N TYR A 78 -1.35 1.92 -7.55
CA TYR A 78 -1.15 0.63 -6.90
C TYR A 78 0.30 0.16 -7.04
N VAL A 79 0.91 -0.18 -5.92
CA VAL A 79 2.23 -0.79 -5.81
C VAL A 79 2.06 -2.25 -5.40
N PRO A 80 2.33 -3.21 -6.28
CA PRO A 80 2.22 -4.63 -5.95
C PRO A 80 3.40 -5.11 -5.11
N GLN A 81 3.20 -6.18 -4.34
CA GLN A 81 4.23 -6.83 -3.54
C GLN A 81 5.43 -7.31 -4.39
N ARG A 82 5.16 -7.82 -5.58
CA ARG A 82 6.16 -8.30 -6.54
C ARG A 82 5.99 -7.59 -7.87
N PRO A 83 6.58 -6.39 -8.01
CA PRO A 83 6.51 -5.66 -9.27
C PRO A 83 7.30 -6.39 -10.36
N GLN A 84 6.75 -6.38 -11.58
CA GLN A 84 7.46 -6.85 -12.76
C GLN A 84 8.08 -5.65 -13.47
N PHE A 85 9.31 -5.81 -13.92
CA PHE A 85 10.07 -4.77 -14.59
C PHE A 85 10.46 -5.21 -15.99
N PRO A 86 10.35 -4.34 -16.99
CA PRO A 86 11.09 -4.49 -18.24
C PRO A 86 12.60 -4.33 -17.93
N PRO A 87 13.42 -5.39 -18.10
CA PRO A 87 14.78 -5.42 -17.55
C PRO A 87 15.72 -4.36 -18.15
N ASP A 88 15.51 -3.99 -19.40
CA ASP A 88 16.34 -3.05 -20.14
C ASP A 88 15.88 -1.60 -20.06
N MET A 89 14.72 -1.35 -19.42
CA MET A 89 14.21 0.00 -19.21
C MET A 89 15.04 0.73 -18.17
N THR A 90 15.31 2.00 -18.40
CA THR A 90 15.98 2.87 -17.42
C THR A 90 15.04 3.30 -16.31
N VAL A 91 15.59 3.78 -15.19
CA VAL A 91 14.82 4.36 -14.08
C VAL A 91 13.90 5.47 -14.56
N SER A 92 14.43 6.44 -15.34
CA SER A 92 13.63 7.56 -15.87
C SER A 92 12.47 7.09 -16.75
N GLU A 93 12.70 6.14 -17.65
CA GLU A 93 11.66 5.58 -18.51
C GLU A 93 10.58 4.86 -17.70
N TYR A 94 10.98 4.10 -16.68
CA TYR A 94 10.03 3.38 -15.84
C TYR A 94 9.19 4.34 -14.98
N VAL A 95 9.80 5.38 -14.42
CA VAL A 95 9.06 6.40 -13.65
C VAL A 95 8.10 7.15 -14.56
N LEU A 96 8.47 7.43 -15.80
CA LEU A 96 7.62 8.09 -16.79
C LEU A 96 6.35 7.28 -17.12
N LEU A 97 6.37 5.94 -16.98
CA LEU A 97 5.15 5.14 -17.10
C LEU A 97 4.06 5.55 -16.09
N GLY A 98 4.43 6.15 -14.96
CA GLY A 98 3.47 6.74 -14.01
C GLY A 98 2.60 7.83 -14.64
N ARG A 99 3.10 8.52 -15.68
CA ARG A 99 2.37 9.58 -16.38
C ARG A 99 1.37 9.08 -17.42
N THR A 100 1.31 7.77 -17.71
CA THR A 100 0.45 7.19 -18.75
C THR A 100 -1.01 7.58 -18.64
N ALA A 101 -1.53 7.74 -17.41
CA ALA A 101 -2.90 8.19 -17.17
C ALA A 101 -3.14 9.66 -17.61
N HIS A 102 -2.09 10.48 -17.71
CA HIS A 102 -2.14 11.91 -18.05
C HIS A 102 -1.84 12.13 -19.53
N ILE A 103 -1.03 11.26 -20.17
CA ILE A 103 -0.67 11.34 -21.59
C ILE A 103 -1.82 10.76 -22.43
N GLY A 104 -2.22 11.46 -23.49
CA GLY A 104 -3.26 10.97 -24.43
C GLY A 104 -2.76 9.79 -25.28
N TYR A 105 -3.68 8.95 -25.78
CA TYR A 105 -3.38 7.73 -26.55
C TYR A 105 -2.40 7.92 -27.72
N PHE A 106 -2.42 9.07 -28.38
CA PHE A 106 -1.53 9.38 -29.52
C PHE A 106 -0.65 10.60 -29.23
N ARG A 107 -0.40 10.89 -27.95
CA ARG A 107 0.44 12.02 -27.54
C ARG A 107 1.73 11.51 -26.94
N VAL A 108 2.77 12.28 -27.12
CA VAL A 108 4.05 12.12 -26.41
C VAL A 108 4.02 12.86 -25.08
N GLU A 109 4.89 12.47 -24.17
CA GLU A 109 5.08 13.15 -22.90
C GLU A 109 5.44 14.62 -23.09
N THR A 110 4.92 15.46 -22.22
CA THR A 110 5.17 16.90 -22.21
C THR A 110 6.36 17.26 -21.31
N GLY A 111 6.86 18.50 -21.43
CA GLY A 111 7.84 19.03 -20.49
C GLY A 111 7.33 19.06 -19.04
N ALA A 112 6.00 19.14 -18.82
CA ALA A 112 5.39 19.06 -17.49
C ALA A 112 5.51 17.62 -16.92
N ASP A 113 5.24 16.59 -17.73
CA ASP A 113 5.37 15.21 -17.32
C ASP A 113 6.80 14.86 -16.93
N ARG A 114 7.77 15.34 -17.72
CA ARG A 114 9.20 15.14 -17.42
C ARG A 114 9.62 15.85 -16.13
N ARG A 115 9.10 17.04 -15.84
CA ARG A 115 9.38 17.75 -14.58
C ARG A 115 8.85 16.99 -13.37
N VAL A 116 7.61 16.48 -13.42
CA VAL A 116 7.04 15.66 -12.35
C VAL A 116 7.91 14.42 -12.10
N CYS A 117 8.36 13.75 -13.18
CA CYS A 117 9.24 12.58 -13.05
C CYS A 117 10.59 12.94 -12.44
N ALA A 118 11.22 14.04 -12.87
CA ALA A 118 12.50 14.49 -12.33
C ALA A 118 12.39 14.83 -10.84
N GLU A 119 11.36 15.59 -10.44
CA GLU A 119 11.11 15.91 -9.02
C GLU A 119 10.95 14.65 -8.15
N VAL A 120 10.18 13.66 -8.64
CA VAL A 120 9.99 12.42 -7.89
C VAL A 120 11.28 11.59 -7.84
N ILE A 121 12.04 11.52 -8.92
CA ILE A 121 13.34 10.84 -8.98
C ILE A 121 14.31 11.45 -7.96
N ASP A 122 14.37 12.77 -7.87
CA ASP A 122 15.24 13.46 -6.91
C ASP A 122 14.81 13.20 -5.46
N ARG A 123 13.50 13.30 -5.16
CA ARG A 123 12.96 12.99 -3.82
C ARG A 123 13.20 11.55 -3.38
N MET A 124 13.24 10.62 -4.32
CA MET A 124 13.54 9.21 -4.05
C MET A 124 15.03 8.89 -4.04
N GLU A 125 15.90 9.91 -4.12
CA GLU A 125 17.37 9.80 -4.19
C GLU A 125 17.85 8.89 -5.34
N LEU A 126 17.16 8.96 -6.48
CA LEU A 126 17.44 8.15 -7.66
C LEU A 126 18.17 8.96 -8.77
N GLY A 127 18.48 10.23 -8.56
CA GLY A 127 19.02 11.13 -9.59
C GLY A 127 20.29 10.58 -10.27
N ALA A 128 21.25 10.09 -9.47
CA ALA A 128 22.48 9.49 -9.98
C ALA A 128 22.26 8.17 -10.75
N MET A 129 21.08 7.57 -10.62
CA MET A 129 20.71 6.29 -11.23
C MET A 129 19.69 6.43 -12.36
N ALA A 130 19.26 7.66 -12.68
CA ALA A 130 18.16 7.94 -13.61
C ALA A 130 18.31 7.25 -14.99
N GLY A 131 19.55 7.15 -15.50
CA GLY A 131 19.89 6.50 -16.76
C GLY A 131 20.26 5.02 -16.63
N ARG A 132 20.27 4.41 -15.42
CA ARG A 132 20.64 3.01 -15.24
C ARG A 132 19.50 2.07 -15.61
N ALA A 133 19.83 0.94 -16.22
CA ALA A 133 18.86 -0.12 -16.50
C ALA A 133 18.41 -0.83 -15.22
N LEU A 134 17.10 -1.12 -15.09
CA LEU A 134 16.49 -1.70 -13.90
C LEU A 134 17.12 -3.02 -13.48
N ARG A 135 17.58 -3.85 -14.44
CA ARG A 135 18.27 -5.12 -14.16
C ARG A 135 19.57 -4.97 -13.36
N THR A 136 20.17 -3.75 -13.32
CA THR A 136 21.43 -3.48 -12.63
C THR A 136 21.24 -2.95 -11.23
N MET A 137 20.01 -2.84 -10.77
CA MET A 137 19.67 -2.24 -9.49
C MET A 137 19.50 -3.29 -8.39
N SER A 138 19.83 -2.92 -7.17
CA SER A 138 19.54 -3.71 -5.97
C SER A 138 18.04 -3.74 -5.68
N GLY A 139 17.59 -4.69 -4.86
CA GLY A 139 16.17 -4.81 -4.47
C GLY A 139 15.62 -3.52 -3.80
N GLY A 140 16.43 -2.89 -2.95
CA GLY A 140 16.03 -1.63 -2.31
C GLY A 140 15.95 -0.45 -3.27
N GLU A 141 16.88 -0.35 -4.24
CA GLU A 141 16.82 0.66 -5.30
C GLU A 141 15.58 0.44 -6.18
N LEU A 142 15.29 -0.81 -6.57
CA LEU A 142 14.10 -1.14 -7.34
C LEU A 142 12.81 -0.78 -6.59
N GLN A 143 12.77 -0.99 -5.27
CA GLN A 143 11.60 -0.61 -4.47
C GLN A 143 11.36 0.89 -4.51
N ARG A 144 12.42 1.71 -4.39
CA ARG A 144 12.32 3.18 -4.53
C ARG A 144 11.86 3.59 -5.93
N VAL A 145 12.33 2.91 -6.96
CA VAL A 145 11.89 3.17 -8.36
C VAL A 145 10.39 2.87 -8.55
N VAL A 146 9.89 1.78 -7.96
CA VAL A 146 8.46 1.45 -8.02
C VAL A 146 7.61 2.49 -7.30
N LEU A 147 8.06 2.95 -6.12
CA LEU A 147 7.40 4.03 -5.40
C LEU A 147 7.45 5.34 -6.21
N ALA A 148 8.60 5.67 -6.81
CA ALA A 148 8.74 6.84 -7.67
C ALA A 148 7.73 6.82 -8.82
N ARG A 149 7.57 5.68 -9.51
CA ARG A 149 6.56 5.53 -10.56
C ARG A 149 5.13 5.76 -10.04
N ALA A 150 4.80 5.21 -8.87
CA ALA A 150 3.49 5.37 -8.27
C ALA A 150 3.22 6.84 -7.88
N LEU A 151 4.22 7.54 -7.35
CA LEU A 151 4.13 8.96 -7.01
C LEU A 151 4.07 9.88 -8.23
N ALA A 152 4.78 9.53 -9.32
CA ALA A 152 4.72 10.25 -10.59
C ALA A 152 3.31 10.19 -11.23
N GLN A 153 2.48 9.25 -10.82
CA GLN A 153 1.08 9.15 -11.26
C GLN A 153 0.21 10.28 -10.68
N GLU A 154 0.64 10.97 -9.61
CA GLU A 154 -0.10 12.06 -8.94
C GLU A 154 -1.54 11.70 -8.58
N ALA A 155 -1.80 10.44 -8.26
CA ALA A 155 -3.09 9.98 -7.79
C ALA A 155 -3.30 10.34 -6.32
N PRO A 156 -4.51 10.80 -5.90
CA PRO A 156 -4.77 11.15 -4.49
C PRO A 156 -4.80 9.96 -3.54
N VAL A 157 -4.86 8.74 -4.07
CA VAL A 157 -4.85 7.50 -3.28
C VAL A 157 -3.66 6.65 -3.66
N LEU A 158 -2.94 6.15 -2.66
CA LEU A 158 -1.80 5.23 -2.81
C LEU A 158 -2.14 3.90 -2.13
N LEU A 159 -2.18 2.84 -2.91
CA LEU A 159 -2.42 1.46 -2.46
C LEU A 159 -1.10 0.69 -2.49
N LEU A 160 -0.64 0.21 -1.34
CA LEU A 160 0.67 -0.40 -1.16
C LEU A 160 0.53 -1.84 -0.66
N ASP A 161 0.97 -2.80 -1.46
CA ASP A 161 0.94 -4.21 -1.10
C ASP A 161 2.32 -4.62 -0.60
N GLU A 162 2.53 -4.59 0.72
CA GLU A 162 3.79 -4.90 1.40
C GLU A 162 5.01 -4.15 0.83
N PRO A 163 4.98 -2.81 0.82
CA PRO A 163 5.96 -1.99 0.09
C PRO A 163 7.38 -2.11 0.62
N THR A 164 7.58 -2.73 1.78
CA THR A 164 8.88 -2.81 2.47
C THR A 164 9.36 -4.25 2.69
N SER A 165 8.67 -5.26 2.16
CA SER A 165 8.97 -6.67 2.45
C SER A 165 10.36 -7.13 1.99
N ALA A 166 10.92 -6.50 0.96
CA ALA A 166 12.24 -6.82 0.40
C ALA A 166 13.38 -5.96 0.99
N LEU A 167 13.08 -5.07 1.95
CA LEU A 167 14.05 -4.12 2.53
C LEU A 167 14.56 -4.62 3.89
N ASP A 168 15.81 -4.28 4.22
CA ASP A 168 16.34 -4.40 5.58
C ASP A 168 15.65 -3.40 6.53
N LEU A 169 15.85 -3.56 7.84
CA LEU A 169 15.11 -2.81 8.86
C LEU A 169 15.27 -1.28 8.72
N GLY A 170 16.50 -0.79 8.51
CA GLY A 170 16.75 0.65 8.38
C GLY A 170 16.04 1.22 7.14
N ARG A 171 16.21 0.57 6.01
CA ARG A 171 15.57 1.00 4.75
C ARG A 171 14.04 0.90 4.76
N ARG A 172 13.47 0.00 5.60
CA ARG A 172 12.01 -0.03 5.81
C ARG A 172 11.52 1.25 6.47
N MET A 173 12.22 1.69 7.51
CA MET A 173 11.89 2.94 8.19
C MET A 173 11.97 4.11 7.22
N ASP A 174 13.10 4.29 6.53
CA ASP A 174 13.29 5.37 5.55
C ASP A 174 12.17 5.41 4.50
N ALA A 175 11.76 4.25 3.99
CA ALA A 175 10.70 4.16 2.98
C ALA A 175 9.32 4.53 3.54
N LEU A 176 9.00 4.11 4.78
CA LEU A 176 7.72 4.44 5.41
C LEU A 176 7.67 5.91 5.83
N GLU A 177 8.76 6.46 6.37
CA GLU A 177 8.88 7.88 6.69
C GLU A 177 8.68 8.75 5.45
N LEU A 178 9.33 8.41 4.34
CA LEU A 178 9.15 9.13 3.08
C LEU A 178 7.70 9.07 2.57
N ILE A 179 7.04 7.91 2.66
CA ILE A 179 5.62 7.79 2.31
C ILE A 179 4.75 8.68 3.22
N ASP A 180 5.05 8.73 4.52
CA ASP A 180 4.29 9.55 5.47
C ASP A 180 4.51 11.05 5.25
N GLU A 181 5.75 11.47 4.97
CA GLU A 181 6.05 12.85 4.59
C GLU A 181 5.26 13.27 3.35
N LEU A 182 5.33 12.48 2.27
CA LEU A 182 4.60 12.75 1.04
C LEU A 182 3.08 12.73 1.25
N ARG A 183 2.58 11.83 2.11
CA ARG A 183 1.18 11.79 2.50
C ARG A 183 0.75 13.11 3.14
N ARG A 184 1.52 13.60 4.09
CA ARG A 184 1.23 14.87 4.80
C ARG A 184 1.33 16.07 3.89
N GLU A 185 2.39 16.15 3.08
CA GLU A 185 2.62 17.27 2.16
C GLU A 185 1.56 17.38 1.07
N ARG A 186 1.15 16.24 0.49
CA ARG A 186 0.25 16.19 -0.67
C ARG A 186 -1.20 15.84 -0.31
N GLY A 187 -1.49 15.60 0.96
CA GLY A 187 -2.82 15.16 1.39
C GLY A 187 -3.23 13.79 0.84
N LEU A 188 -2.26 12.87 0.64
CA LEU A 188 -2.55 11.55 0.07
C LEU A 188 -3.32 10.68 1.06
N THR A 189 -4.24 9.88 0.55
CA THR A 189 -4.85 8.78 1.30
C THR A 189 -4.04 7.51 1.02
N VAL A 190 -3.50 6.88 2.06
CA VAL A 190 -2.68 5.67 1.92
C VAL A 190 -3.43 4.46 2.46
N VAL A 191 -3.44 3.36 1.73
CA VAL A 191 -3.87 2.04 2.23
C VAL A 191 -2.73 1.06 1.97
N SER A 192 -2.17 0.51 3.04
CA SER A 192 -1.02 -0.39 2.90
C SER A 192 -1.23 -1.71 3.64
N ALA A 193 -0.93 -2.84 2.99
CA ALA A 193 -0.75 -4.10 3.69
C ALA A 193 0.62 -4.07 4.38
N ILE A 194 0.63 -4.28 5.70
CA ILE A 194 1.85 -4.24 6.52
C ILE A 194 1.92 -5.55 7.33
N HIS A 195 3.06 -6.25 7.24
CA HIS A 195 3.29 -7.47 8.02
C HIS A 195 3.83 -7.20 9.41
N ASP A 196 4.67 -6.18 9.55
CA ASP A 196 5.23 -5.78 10.81
C ASP A 196 4.19 -4.97 11.59
N LEU A 197 3.64 -5.58 12.65
CA LEU A 197 2.58 -4.97 13.45
C LEU A 197 3.06 -3.75 14.23
N THR A 198 4.35 -3.69 14.59
CA THR A 198 4.95 -2.52 15.25
C THR A 198 4.95 -1.35 14.28
N LEU A 199 5.46 -1.55 13.06
CA LEU A 199 5.46 -0.51 12.03
C LEU A 199 4.04 -0.11 11.63
N ALA A 200 3.09 -1.06 11.56
CA ALA A 200 1.70 -0.73 11.33
C ALA A 200 1.12 0.18 12.41
N GLY A 201 1.49 -0.04 13.68
CA GLY A 201 1.09 0.79 14.80
C GLY A 201 1.70 2.18 14.82
N GLN A 202 2.92 2.33 14.32
CA GLN A 202 3.66 3.60 14.30
C GLN A 202 3.25 4.52 13.15
N PHE A 203 2.97 3.97 11.98
CA PHE A 203 2.72 4.77 10.77
C PHE A 203 1.25 4.95 10.43
N ALA A 204 0.40 3.96 10.72
CA ALA A 204 -1.00 4.04 10.33
C ALA A 204 -1.85 4.86 11.32
N ASP A 205 -2.67 5.77 10.81
CA ASP A 205 -3.68 6.48 11.62
C ASP A 205 -4.79 5.51 12.08
N ARG A 206 -5.09 4.51 11.27
CA ARG A 206 -6.09 3.48 11.52
C ARG A 206 -5.61 2.11 11.05
N LEU A 207 -6.05 1.08 11.74
CA LEU A 207 -5.82 -0.31 11.36
C LEU A 207 -7.12 -1.01 11.00
N LEU A 208 -7.05 -1.92 10.03
CA LEU A 208 -8.08 -2.88 9.67
C LEU A 208 -7.47 -4.28 9.77
N LEU A 209 -7.90 -5.04 10.76
CA LEU A 209 -7.53 -6.45 10.92
C LEU A 209 -8.45 -7.31 10.07
N LEU A 210 -7.88 -7.97 9.08
CA LEU A 210 -8.56 -8.99 8.28
C LEU A 210 -8.21 -10.39 8.80
N ALA A 211 -9.22 -11.24 8.93
CA ALA A 211 -9.09 -12.66 9.20
C ALA A 211 -10.14 -13.42 8.38
N ASP A 212 -9.73 -14.51 7.72
CA ASP A 212 -10.59 -15.38 6.89
C ASP A 212 -11.49 -14.60 5.90
N GLY A 213 -10.91 -13.57 5.27
CA GLY A 213 -11.60 -12.72 4.30
C GLY A 213 -12.61 -11.73 4.90
N ARG A 214 -12.70 -11.59 6.21
CA ARG A 214 -13.64 -10.72 6.92
C ARG A 214 -12.90 -9.68 7.77
N VAL A 215 -13.58 -8.59 8.10
CA VAL A 215 -13.08 -7.61 9.06
C VAL A 215 -13.26 -8.16 10.47
N ALA A 216 -12.16 -8.46 11.15
CA ALA A 216 -12.15 -8.90 12.54
C ALA A 216 -12.15 -7.72 13.52
N ALA A 217 -11.41 -6.64 13.19
CA ALA A 217 -11.39 -5.41 13.98
C ALA A 217 -11.00 -4.22 13.08
N ALA A 218 -11.46 -3.02 13.44
CA ALA A 218 -11.07 -1.77 12.79
C ALA A 218 -11.06 -0.63 13.81
N GLY A 219 -10.06 0.26 13.75
CA GLY A 219 -9.97 1.39 14.68
C GLY A 219 -8.60 2.05 14.69
N SER A 220 -8.32 2.80 15.76
CA SER A 220 -6.96 3.29 16.02
C SER A 220 -5.99 2.13 16.27
N PRO A 221 -4.67 2.32 16.12
CA PRO A 221 -3.68 1.30 16.45
C PRO A 221 -3.90 0.71 17.86
N ALA A 222 -4.11 1.52 18.87
CA ALA A 222 -4.35 1.07 20.24
C ALA A 222 -5.65 0.25 20.42
N ALA A 223 -6.67 0.50 19.58
CA ALA A 223 -7.92 -0.26 19.62
C ALA A 223 -7.79 -1.65 18.96
N VAL A 224 -6.87 -1.80 18.01
CA VAL A 224 -6.72 -3.02 17.22
C VAL A 224 -5.52 -3.86 17.68
N LEU A 225 -4.40 -3.23 18.04
CA LEU A 225 -3.22 -3.91 18.56
C LEU A 225 -3.41 -4.19 20.06
N ARG A 226 -4.18 -5.22 20.37
CA ARG A 226 -4.47 -5.69 21.73
C ARG A 226 -4.10 -7.15 21.85
N ASP A 227 -3.57 -7.55 22.99
CA ASP A 227 -3.13 -8.92 23.28
C ASP A 227 -4.20 -9.97 22.96
N ASP A 228 -5.45 -9.71 23.36
CA ASP A 228 -6.57 -10.63 23.14
C ASP A 228 -6.91 -10.82 21.67
N LEU A 229 -6.98 -9.71 20.90
CA LEU A 229 -7.23 -9.77 19.46
C LEU A 229 -6.06 -10.41 18.70
N LEU A 230 -4.83 -10.03 19.05
CA LEU A 230 -3.65 -10.58 18.37
C LEU A 230 -3.44 -12.05 18.70
N ALA A 231 -3.68 -12.49 19.94
CA ALA A 231 -3.61 -13.90 20.32
C ALA A 231 -4.60 -14.74 19.51
N MET A 232 -5.82 -14.25 19.29
CA MET A 232 -6.86 -14.96 18.53
C MET A 232 -6.45 -15.21 17.07
N HIS A 233 -5.76 -14.26 16.42
CA HIS A 233 -5.49 -14.30 14.98
C HIS A 233 -4.03 -14.61 14.62
N PHE A 234 -3.07 -14.33 15.51
CA PHE A 234 -1.63 -14.54 15.30
C PHE A 234 -1.03 -15.56 16.27
N GLY A 235 -1.83 -16.06 17.24
CA GLY A 235 -1.43 -17.05 18.23
C GLY A 235 -0.93 -16.43 19.55
N ASP A 236 -0.94 -17.23 20.63
CA ASP A 236 -0.68 -16.80 22.02
C ASP A 236 0.74 -16.26 22.29
N GLY A 237 1.64 -16.38 21.32
CA GLY A 237 3.02 -15.91 21.43
C GLY A 237 3.20 -14.42 21.14
N VAL A 238 2.13 -13.70 20.79
CA VAL A 238 2.21 -12.25 20.46
C VAL A 238 1.83 -11.43 21.68
N ARG A 239 2.58 -10.35 21.95
CA ARG A 239 2.33 -9.40 23.02
C ARG A 239 2.48 -7.97 22.52
N VAL A 240 1.65 -7.10 23.04
CA VAL A 240 1.72 -5.65 22.80
C VAL A 240 2.35 -4.99 24.01
N LEU A 241 3.37 -4.19 23.77
CA LEU A 241 4.05 -3.39 24.79
C LEU A 241 3.89 -1.92 24.46
N LEU A 242 3.73 -1.11 25.50
CA LEU A 242 3.85 0.33 25.38
C LEU A 242 5.31 0.69 25.67
N THR A 243 5.97 1.38 24.75
CA THR A 243 7.36 1.86 24.95
C THR A 243 7.38 3.06 25.89
N GLY A 244 8.56 3.44 26.37
CA GLY A 244 8.70 4.62 27.25
C GLY A 244 8.27 5.93 26.59
N ASP A 245 8.31 6.00 25.27
CA ASP A 245 7.88 7.15 24.44
C ASP A 245 6.38 7.13 24.08
N GLY A 246 5.66 6.10 24.52
CA GLY A 246 4.22 5.95 24.27
C GLY A 246 3.86 5.21 22.98
N ASP A 247 4.83 4.70 22.25
CA ASP A 247 4.60 3.92 21.03
C ASP A 247 4.19 2.47 21.35
N LEU A 248 3.43 1.87 20.43
CA LEU A 248 3.07 0.46 20.52
C LEU A 248 4.14 -0.40 19.83
N ALA A 249 4.70 -1.35 20.57
CA ALA A 249 5.59 -2.38 20.04
C ALA A 249 4.92 -3.75 20.15
N VAL A 250 4.91 -4.51 19.06
CA VAL A 250 4.39 -5.88 19.04
C VAL A 250 5.55 -6.84 18.98
N ILE A 251 5.67 -7.68 20.00
CA ILE A 251 6.75 -8.65 20.13
C ILE A 251 6.23 -10.09 20.10
N SER A 252 7.04 -11.00 19.58
CA SER A 252 6.80 -12.44 19.71
C SER A 252 7.54 -13.00 20.92
N ARG A 253 6.87 -13.74 21.78
CA ARG A 253 7.48 -14.48 22.90
C ARG A 253 7.69 -15.94 22.53
N ARG A 254 8.85 -16.43 22.83
CA ARG A 254 9.11 -17.87 22.76
C ARG A 254 8.23 -18.60 23.81
N ARG A 255 7.47 -19.59 23.39
CA ARG A 255 6.76 -20.46 24.33
C ARG A 255 7.81 -21.12 25.26
N ALA A 256 7.57 -21.07 26.58
CA ALA A 256 8.37 -21.88 27.49
C ALA A 256 8.21 -23.36 27.06
N ARG A 257 9.33 -24.05 26.88
CA ARG A 257 9.27 -25.51 26.70
C ARG A 257 8.76 -26.09 28.02
N PRO A 258 7.80 -27.03 27.98
CA PRO A 258 7.37 -27.77 29.15
C PRO A 258 8.55 -28.55 29.78
#